data_8bc8601268ec6e79ccbaffcfaf7c3fba
#
_entry.id   8bc8601268ec6e79ccbaffcfaf7c3fba
#
_cell.length_a   1.000
_cell.length_b   1.000
_cell.length_c   1.000
_cell.angle_alpha   90.00
_cell.angle_beta   90.00
_cell.angle_gamma   90.00
#
_symmetry.space_group_name_H-M   'P 1'
#
loop_
_entity.id
_entity.type
_entity.pdbx_description
1 polymer ?
#
loop_
_entity_poly.entity_id
_entity_poly.type
_entity_poly.pdbx_seq_one_letter_code
_entity_poly.pdbx_strand_id
1 'polypeptide(L)'
;MAINTEKSQLGVGSGNILSWDTIDKLKEADTKALVKPLETKIQDNLTKQKDLTAITTLLSTFKANVSNLTSDNTYLRRDANATGSGSVSVTANAGVAEQNMSLSVQQLATHDSYQSKTFDLRNGTVFDTDVSFGISIGGKDYVINADSSTTLEGLAEKINEATEGKVQAKILNVGGAAGAESYRLVIQSAETGSDNAMSFYAITKGSGGNASHTSNDSTLNALGFYFDKTSVPGNGGAQTDKDSHGNTIQRLTLKKPDDSSIKDKTNIGSQLDVAKDAKFKYNGIDITRSSNTVDDLILGVSLTLNKVDKEGESTNVNITQSTEGILEDIKAMVESYNSLINNINEATKYDSETGLAGTFQGVREITSITTELNKIINGVS
;
A
#
# COMPACT_ATOMS: atom_id res chain seq x y z
N MET A 1 46.61 -4.72 -46.80
CA MET A 1 47.73 -3.86 -47.35
C MET A 1 48.13 -2.93 -46.21
N ALA A 2 49.26 -3.19 -45.58
CA ALA A 2 49.84 -2.31 -44.58
C ALA A 2 50.51 -1.17 -45.30
N ILE A 3 50.07 0.06 -45.13
CA ILE A 3 50.71 1.23 -45.62
C ILE A 3 51.92 1.50 -44.73
N ASN A 4 53.10 1.11 -45.23
CA ASN A 4 54.36 1.42 -44.58
C ASN A 4 54.66 2.89 -44.91
N THR A 5 54.26 3.80 -44.03
CA THR A 5 54.69 5.23 -44.14
C THR A 5 56.07 5.35 -43.60
N GLU A 6 57.04 5.13 -44.50
CA GLU A 6 58.41 5.58 -44.25
C GLU A 6 58.36 7.08 -43.98
N LYS A 7 58.77 7.47 -42.76
CA LYS A 7 58.88 8.85 -42.34
C LYS A 7 59.92 9.50 -43.23
N SER A 8 59.51 10.20 -44.32
CA SER A 8 60.38 10.91 -45.19
C SER A 8 61.18 11.95 -44.41
N GLN A 9 62.49 11.95 -44.56
CA GLN A 9 63.39 12.97 -43.98
C GLN A 9 63.08 14.33 -44.61
N LEU A 10 62.65 15.30 -43.81
CA LEU A 10 62.60 16.69 -44.22
C LEU A 10 64.03 17.28 -44.15
N GLY A 11 64.81 17.14 -45.23
CA GLY A 11 66.15 17.67 -45.28
C GLY A 11 66.20 19.02 -46.01
N VAL A 12 66.66 20.06 -45.33
CA VAL A 12 67.19 21.26 -45.94
C VAL A 12 68.58 21.50 -45.36
N GLY A 13 69.62 21.13 -46.14
CA GLY A 13 70.98 21.40 -45.78
C GLY A 13 71.79 20.28 -45.14
N SER A 14 73.15 20.31 -45.32
CA SER A 14 74.10 19.29 -44.87
C SER A 14 74.33 19.26 -43.36
N GLY A 15 73.35 18.95 -42.65
CA GLY A 15 73.36 18.65 -41.22
C GLY A 15 71.91 18.33 -40.77
N ASN A 16 71.68 17.11 -40.42
CA ASN A 16 70.37 16.56 -39.93
C ASN A 16 69.83 17.27 -38.68
N ILE A 17 69.48 18.54 -38.76
CA ILE A 17 69.03 19.38 -37.66
C ILE A 17 67.53 19.19 -37.41
N LEU A 18 66.75 18.70 -38.41
CA LEU A 18 65.33 18.46 -38.31
C LEU A 18 65.04 16.97 -38.68
N SER A 19 65.24 16.09 -37.72
CA SER A 19 64.74 14.72 -37.80
C SER A 19 63.32 14.63 -37.20
N TRP A 20 62.53 13.62 -37.63
CA TRP A 20 61.21 13.34 -37.02
C TRP A 20 61.32 13.13 -35.52
N ASP A 21 62.45 12.55 -35.05
CA ASP A 21 62.75 12.39 -33.62
C ASP A 21 62.92 13.76 -32.92
N THR A 22 63.51 14.76 -33.57
CA THR A 22 63.63 16.14 -33.04
C THR A 22 62.27 16.83 -33.01
N ILE A 23 61.40 16.61 -34.00
CA ILE A 23 60.04 17.14 -34.05
C ILE A 23 59.17 16.48 -32.96
N ASP A 24 59.26 15.17 -32.78
CA ASP A 24 58.53 14.45 -31.74
C ASP A 24 58.99 14.89 -30.34
N LYS A 25 60.28 15.09 -30.10
CA LYS A 25 60.83 15.66 -28.84
C LYS A 25 60.42 17.11 -28.61
N LEU A 26 60.33 17.96 -29.64
CA LEU A 26 59.79 19.32 -29.51
C LEU A 26 58.30 19.30 -29.18
N LYS A 27 57.52 18.45 -29.84
CA LYS A 27 56.08 18.26 -29.51
C LYS A 27 55.87 17.75 -28.06
N GLU A 28 56.70 16.80 -27.63
CA GLU A 28 56.66 16.29 -26.26
C GLU A 28 57.02 17.40 -25.26
N ALA A 29 58.05 18.20 -25.55
CA ALA A 29 58.44 19.33 -24.73
C ALA A 29 57.32 20.39 -24.64
N ASP A 30 56.74 20.77 -25.78
CA ASP A 30 55.58 21.68 -25.81
C ASP A 30 54.37 21.13 -25.09
N THR A 31 54.05 19.85 -25.29
CA THR A 31 52.97 19.19 -24.56
C THR A 31 53.22 19.21 -23.05
N LYS A 32 54.44 18.90 -22.64
CA LYS A 32 54.83 18.92 -21.20
C LYS A 32 54.81 20.35 -20.63
N ALA A 33 55.21 21.36 -21.44
CA ALA A 33 55.27 22.75 -20.98
C ALA A 33 53.92 23.46 -20.99
N LEU A 34 53.06 23.19 -21.97
CA LEU A 34 51.83 23.95 -22.22
C LEU A 34 50.57 23.18 -21.93
N VAL A 35 50.50 21.88 -22.30
CA VAL A 35 49.28 21.09 -22.18
C VAL A 35 49.14 20.45 -20.79
N LYS A 36 50.18 19.78 -20.31
CA LYS A 36 50.13 19.11 -18.99
C LYS A 36 49.76 20.03 -17.81
N PRO A 37 50.24 21.27 -17.72
CA PRO A 37 49.81 22.18 -16.67
C PRO A 37 48.32 22.54 -16.75
N LEU A 38 47.74 22.60 -17.95
CA LEU A 38 46.31 22.85 -18.14
C LEU A 38 45.48 21.62 -17.75
N GLU A 39 45.94 20.44 -18.14
CA GLU A 39 45.28 19.17 -17.71
C GLU A 39 45.26 19.04 -16.19
N THR A 40 46.39 19.34 -15.53
CA THR A 40 46.49 19.33 -14.06
C THR A 40 45.49 20.31 -13.45
N LYS A 41 45.44 21.57 -13.96
CA LYS A 41 44.46 22.56 -13.48
C LYS A 41 43.01 22.11 -13.67
N ILE A 42 42.71 21.44 -14.80
CA ILE A 42 41.36 20.88 -15.03
C ILE A 42 41.04 19.80 -13.98
N GLN A 43 41.97 18.87 -13.72
CA GLN A 43 41.78 17.83 -12.71
C GLN A 43 41.64 18.41 -11.29
N ASP A 44 42.44 19.41 -10.95
CA ASP A 44 42.33 20.13 -9.68
C ASP A 44 40.98 20.82 -9.55
N ASN A 45 40.48 21.46 -10.60
CA ASN A 45 39.15 22.08 -10.59
C ASN A 45 38.01 21.05 -10.47
N LEU A 46 38.13 19.91 -11.17
CA LEU A 46 37.14 18.82 -11.05
C LEU A 46 37.11 18.25 -9.61
N THR A 47 38.30 18.09 -9.01
CA THR A 47 38.40 17.64 -7.59
C THR A 47 37.80 18.68 -6.69
N LYS A 48 38.05 19.98 -6.86
CA LYS A 48 37.42 21.06 -6.10
C LYS A 48 35.92 21.07 -6.24
N GLN A 49 35.39 20.89 -7.45
CA GLN A 49 33.94 20.80 -7.66
C GLN A 49 33.33 19.62 -6.93
N LYS A 50 33.97 18.45 -7.00
CA LYS A 50 33.51 17.25 -6.28
C LYS A 50 33.47 17.46 -4.77
N ASP A 51 34.54 17.98 -4.18
CA ASP A 51 34.65 18.20 -2.74
C ASP A 51 33.70 19.31 -2.27
N LEU A 52 33.53 20.38 -3.07
CA LEU A 52 32.54 21.42 -2.78
C LEU A 52 31.11 20.88 -2.81
N THR A 53 30.81 20.00 -3.77
CA THR A 53 29.51 19.31 -3.83
C THR A 53 29.29 18.43 -2.61
N ALA A 54 30.32 17.71 -2.16
CA ALA A 54 30.24 16.90 -0.95
C ALA A 54 29.96 17.76 0.31
N ILE A 55 30.70 18.86 0.50
CA ILE A 55 30.47 19.80 1.59
C ILE A 55 29.05 20.38 1.55
N THR A 56 28.59 20.80 0.36
CA THR A 56 27.24 21.37 0.18
C THR A 56 26.15 20.36 0.52
N THR A 57 26.36 19.10 0.10
CA THR A 57 25.42 18.00 0.42
C THR A 57 25.36 17.75 1.93
N LEU A 58 26.52 17.67 2.58
CA LEU A 58 26.60 17.47 4.05
C LEU A 58 25.98 18.64 4.81
N LEU A 59 26.21 19.87 4.37
CA LEU A 59 25.59 21.05 4.96
C LEU A 59 24.06 21.05 4.79
N SER A 60 23.58 20.62 3.62
CA SER A 60 22.15 20.48 3.37
C SER A 60 21.51 19.40 4.25
N THR A 61 22.20 18.27 4.44
CA THR A 61 21.78 17.20 5.34
C THR A 61 21.73 17.68 6.81
N PHE A 62 22.76 18.36 7.25
CA PHE A 62 22.79 18.95 8.60
C PHE A 62 21.65 19.96 8.79
N LYS A 63 21.45 20.86 7.83
CA LYS A 63 20.34 21.82 7.85
C LYS A 63 18.99 21.12 7.93
N ALA A 64 18.78 20.04 7.18
CA ALA A 64 17.52 19.26 7.23
C ALA A 64 17.30 18.64 8.62
N ASN A 65 18.34 18.06 9.22
CA ASN A 65 18.25 17.47 10.57
C ASN A 65 17.99 18.53 11.65
N VAL A 66 18.60 19.72 11.55
CA VAL A 66 18.29 20.84 12.44
C VAL A 66 16.85 21.31 12.25
N SER A 67 16.38 21.40 11.00
CA SER A 67 15.00 21.78 10.69
C SER A 67 13.98 20.81 11.28
N ASN A 68 14.27 19.51 11.27
CA ASN A 68 13.42 18.49 11.90
C ASN A 68 13.29 18.77 13.42
N LEU A 69 14.38 19.08 14.10
CA LEU A 69 14.37 19.38 15.54
C LEU A 69 13.71 20.71 15.89
N THR A 70 13.63 21.65 14.95
CA THR A 70 12.93 22.94 15.17
C THR A 70 11.46 22.89 14.78
N SER A 71 10.99 21.76 14.25
CA SER A 71 9.59 21.56 13.90
C SER A 71 8.76 21.23 15.14
N ASP A 72 7.67 21.96 15.37
CA ASP A 72 6.72 21.68 16.46
C ASP A 72 6.18 20.25 16.40
N ASN A 73 6.00 19.70 15.19
CA ASN A 73 5.54 18.33 14.99
C ASN A 73 6.46 17.27 15.60
N THR A 74 7.77 17.53 15.68
CA THR A 74 8.73 16.59 16.27
C THR A 74 8.45 16.36 17.75
N TYR A 75 8.10 17.41 18.48
CA TYR A 75 7.80 17.34 19.92
C TYR A 75 6.36 16.91 20.19
N LEU A 76 5.51 16.96 19.19
CA LEU A 76 4.12 16.49 19.30
C LEU A 76 3.95 15.00 18.92
N ARG A 77 4.98 14.33 18.46
CA ARG A 77 4.92 12.88 18.12
C ARG A 77 4.46 12.05 19.32
N ARG A 78 3.67 11.03 19.03
CA ARG A 78 3.14 10.11 20.04
C ARG A 78 3.54 8.68 19.72
N ASP A 79 3.88 7.96 20.76
CA ASP A 79 4.05 6.51 20.73
C ASP A 79 2.81 5.87 21.35
N ALA A 80 2.22 4.92 20.64
CA ALA A 80 1.07 4.16 21.11
C ALA A 80 1.54 2.73 21.41
N ASN A 81 1.82 2.44 22.68
CA ASN A 81 2.29 1.15 23.14
C ASN A 81 1.11 0.30 23.60
N ALA A 82 0.87 -0.81 22.90
CA ALA A 82 -0.15 -1.79 23.24
C ALA A 82 0.48 -3.00 23.96
N THR A 83 -0.05 -3.35 25.11
CA THR A 83 0.40 -4.49 25.94
C THR A 83 -0.78 -5.37 26.34
N GLY A 84 -0.54 -6.64 26.65
CA GLY A 84 -1.60 -7.58 27.03
C GLY A 84 -1.92 -8.59 25.95
N SER A 85 -3.20 -8.79 25.62
CA SER A 85 -3.64 -9.83 24.68
C SER A 85 -3.13 -9.65 23.25
N GLY A 86 -2.79 -8.41 22.83
CA GLY A 86 -2.41 -8.09 21.45
C GLY A 86 -3.58 -8.19 20.46
N SER A 87 -4.81 -8.03 20.95
CA SER A 87 -6.02 -8.03 20.13
C SER A 87 -6.21 -6.74 19.34
N VAL A 88 -5.58 -5.65 19.77
CA VAL A 88 -5.69 -4.35 19.14
C VAL A 88 -4.32 -3.77 18.84
N SER A 89 -4.15 -3.23 17.64
CA SER A 89 -3.05 -2.35 17.26
C SER A 89 -3.53 -0.91 17.27
N VAL A 90 -2.69 0.02 17.71
CA VAL A 90 -3.06 1.43 17.86
C VAL A 90 -1.99 2.31 17.24
N THR A 91 -2.44 3.34 16.55
CA THR A 91 -1.60 4.45 16.09
C THR A 91 -2.17 5.77 16.58
N ALA A 92 -1.31 6.72 16.89
CA ALA A 92 -1.71 8.04 17.34
C ALA A 92 -1.00 9.13 16.53
N ASN A 93 -1.75 10.11 16.08
CA ASN A 93 -1.22 11.27 15.38
C ASN A 93 -0.48 12.19 16.35
N ALA A 94 0.37 13.05 15.79
CA ALA A 94 1.03 14.11 16.56
C ALA A 94 -0.01 15.01 17.27
N GLY A 95 0.27 15.40 18.50
CA GLY A 95 -0.58 16.30 19.28
C GLY A 95 -1.77 15.64 20.00
N VAL A 96 -1.99 14.34 19.82
CA VAL A 96 -2.98 13.59 20.63
C VAL A 96 -2.59 13.68 22.12
N ALA A 97 -3.58 13.85 22.98
CA ALA A 97 -3.36 13.90 24.42
C ALA A 97 -2.80 12.56 24.93
N GLU A 98 -1.84 12.63 25.84
CA GLU A 98 -1.32 11.45 26.52
C GLU A 98 -2.42 10.80 27.35
N GLN A 99 -2.61 9.50 27.17
CA GLN A 99 -3.69 8.78 27.82
C GLN A 99 -3.44 7.28 27.89
N ASN A 100 -4.11 6.66 28.85
CA ASN A 100 -4.17 5.21 28.98
C ASN A 100 -5.60 4.74 28.68
N MET A 101 -5.71 3.61 27.98
CA MET A 101 -7.00 2.98 27.69
C MET A 101 -6.90 1.47 27.76
N SER A 102 -7.99 0.83 28.15
CA SER A 102 -8.13 -0.63 28.13
C SER A 102 -9.17 -1.01 27.07
N LEU A 103 -8.78 -1.92 26.17
CA LEU A 103 -9.60 -2.38 25.07
C LEU A 103 -9.79 -3.90 25.19
N SER A 104 -11.02 -4.37 25.04
CA SER A 104 -11.35 -5.80 25.02
C SER A 104 -12.27 -6.09 23.84
N VAL A 105 -11.76 -6.87 22.88
CA VAL A 105 -12.45 -7.21 21.63
C VAL A 105 -13.34 -8.43 21.86
N GLN A 106 -14.64 -8.27 21.69
CA GLN A 106 -15.63 -9.33 21.87
C GLN A 106 -16.01 -10.00 20.54
N GLN A 107 -16.01 -9.24 19.45
CA GLN A 107 -16.35 -9.69 18.11
C GLN A 107 -15.63 -8.84 17.07
N LEU A 108 -15.12 -9.46 16.03
CA LEU A 108 -14.62 -8.75 14.85
C LEU A 108 -15.76 -8.49 13.85
N ALA A 109 -15.64 -7.42 13.10
CA ALA A 109 -16.47 -7.21 11.92
C ALA A 109 -16.08 -8.22 10.83
N THR A 110 -17.11 -8.79 10.20
CA THR A 110 -16.95 -9.77 9.12
C THR A 110 -17.69 -9.31 7.87
N HIS A 111 -17.23 -9.78 6.72
CA HIS A 111 -17.93 -9.66 5.46
C HIS A 111 -19.08 -10.65 5.38
N ASP A 112 -20.08 -10.35 4.59
CA ASP A 112 -21.02 -11.36 4.12
C ASP A 112 -20.41 -12.07 2.91
N SER A 113 -20.40 -13.39 2.90
CA SER A 113 -19.78 -14.14 1.81
C SER A 113 -20.49 -15.43 1.50
N TYR A 114 -20.58 -15.74 0.20
CA TYR A 114 -21.24 -16.90 -0.35
C TYR A 114 -20.31 -17.59 -1.36
N GLN A 115 -20.43 -18.92 -1.45
CA GLN A 115 -19.78 -19.70 -2.50
C GLN A 115 -20.82 -20.49 -3.29
N SER A 116 -20.62 -20.55 -4.61
CA SER A 116 -21.44 -21.41 -5.49
C SER A 116 -21.10 -22.90 -5.32
N LYS A 117 -21.87 -23.75 -6.00
CA LYS A 117 -21.41 -25.12 -6.31
C LYS A 117 -20.11 -25.09 -7.10
N THR A 118 -19.48 -26.25 -7.27
CA THR A 118 -18.31 -26.38 -8.16
C THR A 118 -18.72 -26.48 -9.62
N PHE A 119 -17.87 -25.94 -10.48
CA PHE A 119 -17.95 -26.00 -11.93
C PHE A 119 -16.62 -26.57 -12.48
N ASP A 120 -16.73 -27.39 -13.51
CA ASP A 120 -15.54 -28.02 -14.12
C ASP A 120 -14.74 -27.06 -14.99
N LEU A 121 -15.39 -26.01 -15.51
CA LEU A 121 -14.78 -25.05 -16.42
C LEU A 121 -15.00 -23.60 -15.96
N ARG A 122 -13.93 -22.84 -15.94
CA ARG A 122 -13.97 -21.38 -15.69
C ARG A 122 -14.81 -20.62 -16.72
N ASN A 123 -14.72 -21.06 -17.98
CA ASN A 123 -15.43 -20.46 -19.12
C ASN A 123 -16.71 -21.23 -19.50
N GLY A 124 -17.16 -22.15 -18.63
CA GLY A 124 -18.43 -22.87 -18.84
C GLY A 124 -19.62 -21.95 -18.66
N THR A 125 -20.66 -22.11 -19.48
CA THR A 125 -21.93 -21.38 -19.32
C THR A 125 -22.64 -21.79 -18.04
N VAL A 126 -23.28 -20.83 -17.39
CA VAL A 126 -23.95 -21.03 -16.10
C VAL A 126 -25.43 -21.28 -16.25
N PHE A 127 -26.05 -20.64 -17.23
CA PHE A 127 -27.49 -20.67 -17.43
C PHE A 127 -27.86 -21.21 -18.82
N ASP A 128 -28.98 -21.92 -18.91
CA ASP A 128 -29.48 -22.45 -20.20
C ASP A 128 -30.36 -21.42 -20.90
N THR A 129 -30.83 -20.40 -20.23
CA THR A 129 -31.73 -19.35 -20.74
C THR A 129 -31.33 -17.99 -20.18
N ASP A 130 -31.85 -16.93 -20.79
CA ASP A 130 -31.70 -15.58 -20.25
C ASP A 130 -32.40 -15.45 -18.91
N VAL A 131 -31.71 -14.89 -17.93
CA VAL A 131 -32.18 -14.78 -16.55
C VAL A 131 -31.84 -13.41 -15.97
N SER A 132 -32.64 -12.98 -14.99
CA SER A 132 -32.34 -11.82 -14.17
C SER A 132 -32.58 -12.14 -12.72
N PHE A 133 -31.68 -11.80 -11.84
CA PHE A 133 -31.84 -11.92 -10.39
C PHE A 133 -31.29 -10.70 -9.71
N GLY A 134 -31.57 -10.52 -8.44
CA GLY A 134 -31.11 -9.36 -7.70
C GLY A 134 -30.32 -9.69 -6.45
N ILE A 135 -29.47 -8.74 -6.10
CA ILE A 135 -28.74 -8.70 -4.82
C ILE A 135 -29.07 -7.37 -4.15
N SER A 136 -29.50 -7.43 -2.89
CA SER A 136 -29.66 -6.24 -2.05
C SER A 136 -28.51 -6.18 -1.05
N ILE A 137 -27.88 -5.01 -0.93
CA ILE A 137 -26.81 -4.73 0.02
C ILE A 137 -26.83 -3.25 0.41
N GLY A 138 -26.62 -2.93 1.69
CA GLY A 138 -26.60 -1.54 2.15
C GLY A 138 -27.92 -0.80 1.88
N GLY A 139 -29.04 -1.51 1.89
CA GLY A 139 -30.38 -0.95 1.62
C GLY A 139 -30.64 -0.62 0.13
N LYS A 140 -29.74 -0.95 -0.79
CA LYS A 140 -29.88 -0.74 -2.24
C LYS A 140 -30.04 -2.07 -2.96
N ASP A 141 -30.92 -2.09 -3.94
CA ASP A 141 -31.22 -3.25 -4.77
C ASP A 141 -30.48 -3.15 -6.12
N TYR A 142 -29.83 -4.24 -6.51
CA TYR A 142 -29.06 -4.34 -7.75
C TYR A 142 -29.59 -5.50 -8.60
N VAL A 143 -29.82 -5.28 -9.89
CA VAL A 143 -30.30 -6.30 -10.82
C VAL A 143 -29.14 -6.79 -11.67
N ILE A 144 -28.94 -8.10 -11.67
CA ILE A 144 -27.95 -8.79 -12.50
C ILE A 144 -28.67 -9.46 -13.66
N ASN A 145 -28.30 -9.11 -14.90
CA ASN A 145 -28.81 -9.70 -16.11
C ASN A 145 -27.76 -10.65 -16.71
N ALA A 146 -28.15 -11.88 -16.94
CA ALA A 146 -27.31 -12.89 -17.56
C ALA A 146 -28.11 -13.59 -18.69
N ASP A 147 -27.39 -14.01 -19.72
CA ASP A 147 -27.94 -14.76 -20.86
C ASP A 147 -27.39 -16.17 -20.89
N SER A 148 -27.91 -17.01 -21.80
CA SER A 148 -27.51 -18.40 -21.99
C SER A 148 -26.04 -18.55 -22.42
N SER A 149 -25.36 -17.48 -22.85
CA SER A 149 -23.94 -17.47 -23.19
C SER A 149 -23.05 -17.02 -22.03
N THR A 150 -23.64 -16.56 -20.93
CA THR A 150 -22.90 -16.04 -19.78
C THR A 150 -22.10 -17.15 -19.12
N THR A 151 -20.77 -17.00 -19.15
CA THR A 151 -19.84 -17.91 -18.48
C THR A 151 -19.73 -17.62 -17.00
N LEU A 152 -19.11 -18.52 -16.23
CA LEU A 152 -18.88 -18.30 -14.81
C LEU A 152 -18.05 -17.03 -14.56
N GLU A 153 -17.04 -16.78 -15.40
CA GLU A 153 -16.21 -15.55 -15.35
C GLU A 153 -17.03 -14.31 -15.71
N GLY A 154 -17.77 -14.36 -16.80
CA GLY A 154 -18.64 -13.26 -17.22
C GLY A 154 -19.73 -12.95 -16.19
N LEU A 155 -20.21 -13.95 -15.44
CA LEU A 155 -21.15 -13.73 -14.34
C LEU A 155 -20.51 -12.96 -13.18
N ALA A 156 -19.26 -13.29 -12.81
CA ALA A 156 -18.54 -12.55 -11.80
C ALA A 156 -18.35 -11.09 -12.19
N GLU A 157 -17.98 -10.82 -13.45
CA GLU A 157 -17.85 -9.46 -13.98
C GLU A 157 -19.17 -8.71 -13.94
N LYS A 158 -20.27 -9.34 -14.41
CA LYS A 158 -21.61 -8.74 -14.37
C LYS A 158 -22.07 -8.39 -12.96
N ILE A 159 -21.76 -9.23 -11.95
CA ILE A 159 -22.08 -8.94 -10.55
C ILE A 159 -21.28 -7.73 -10.07
N ASN A 160 -19.97 -7.70 -10.31
CA ASN A 160 -19.09 -6.60 -9.88
C ASN A 160 -19.54 -5.27 -10.51
N GLU A 161 -19.88 -5.27 -11.80
CA GLU A 161 -20.32 -4.09 -12.53
C GLU A 161 -21.70 -3.62 -12.05
N ALA A 162 -22.67 -4.53 -12.01
CA ALA A 162 -24.03 -4.19 -11.60
C ALA A 162 -24.12 -3.64 -10.18
N THR A 163 -23.27 -4.12 -9.28
CA THR A 163 -23.25 -3.70 -7.86
C THR A 163 -22.33 -2.51 -7.59
N GLU A 164 -21.77 -1.90 -8.63
CA GLU A 164 -20.86 -0.75 -8.50
C GLU A 164 -19.67 -1.04 -7.54
N GLY A 165 -19.22 -2.31 -7.47
CA GLY A 165 -18.17 -2.76 -6.58
C GLY A 165 -18.57 -2.92 -5.11
N LYS A 166 -19.83 -2.76 -4.73
CA LYS A 166 -20.32 -3.04 -3.39
C LYS A 166 -20.31 -4.55 -3.05
N VAL A 167 -20.39 -5.37 -4.09
CA VAL A 167 -20.20 -6.81 -4.00
C VAL A 167 -19.01 -7.19 -4.85
N GLN A 168 -18.12 -8.01 -4.32
CA GLN A 168 -16.96 -8.55 -5.01
C GLN A 168 -17.22 -10.01 -5.36
N ALA A 169 -17.41 -10.29 -6.64
CA ALA A 169 -17.51 -11.62 -7.19
C ALA A 169 -16.17 -12.04 -7.79
N LYS A 170 -15.70 -13.23 -7.43
CA LYS A 170 -14.41 -13.78 -7.91
C LYS A 170 -14.52 -15.29 -8.09
N ILE A 171 -13.69 -15.83 -9.00
CA ILE A 171 -13.61 -17.27 -9.23
C ILE A 171 -12.37 -17.81 -8.53
N LEU A 172 -12.58 -18.85 -7.74
CA LEU A 172 -11.51 -19.60 -7.10
C LEU A 172 -11.38 -20.97 -7.77
N ASN A 173 -10.15 -21.35 -8.13
CA ASN A 173 -9.83 -22.73 -8.45
C ASN A 173 -9.64 -23.49 -7.13
N VAL A 174 -10.55 -24.39 -6.81
CA VAL A 174 -10.55 -25.17 -5.55
C VAL A 174 -9.90 -26.53 -5.73
N GLY A 175 -9.41 -26.85 -6.95
CA GLY A 175 -8.88 -28.16 -7.29
C GLY A 175 -9.98 -29.23 -7.34
N GLY A 176 -9.77 -30.24 -8.16
CA GLY A 176 -10.65 -31.41 -8.29
C GLY A 176 -9.93 -32.70 -7.92
N ALA A 177 -10.66 -33.81 -7.95
CA ALA A 177 -10.08 -35.12 -7.77
C ALA A 177 -9.07 -35.44 -8.89
N ALA A 178 -7.97 -36.16 -8.56
CA ALA A 178 -6.94 -36.59 -9.50
C ALA A 178 -6.26 -35.45 -10.31
N GLY A 179 -6.21 -34.22 -9.76
CA GLY A 179 -5.55 -33.09 -10.41
C GLY A 179 -6.42 -32.36 -11.45
N ALA A 180 -7.70 -32.69 -11.55
CA ALA A 180 -8.65 -31.91 -12.34
C ALA A 180 -8.86 -30.51 -11.75
N GLU A 181 -9.14 -29.54 -12.61
CA GLU A 181 -9.53 -28.21 -12.16
C GLU A 181 -10.99 -28.20 -11.73
N SER A 182 -11.30 -27.42 -10.70
CA SER A 182 -12.67 -27.21 -10.23
C SER A 182 -12.81 -25.79 -9.71
N TYR A 183 -13.86 -25.11 -10.11
CA TYR A 183 -14.02 -23.68 -9.87
C TYR A 183 -15.25 -23.37 -9.04
N ARG A 184 -15.18 -22.36 -8.19
CA ARG A 184 -16.32 -21.81 -7.48
C ARG A 184 -16.39 -20.30 -7.69
N LEU A 185 -17.60 -19.80 -7.84
CA LEU A 185 -17.89 -18.38 -7.74
C LEU A 185 -18.02 -18.03 -6.24
N VAL A 186 -17.21 -17.11 -5.78
CA VAL A 186 -17.31 -16.52 -4.43
C VAL A 186 -17.85 -15.11 -4.56
N ILE A 187 -18.92 -14.82 -3.85
CA ILE A 187 -19.59 -13.52 -3.81
C ILE A 187 -19.42 -12.98 -2.38
N GLN A 188 -18.85 -11.80 -2.23
CA GLN A 188 -18.52 -11.23 -0.94
C GLN A 188 -18.88 -9.75 -0.89
N SER A 189 -19.40 -9.24 0.22
CA SER A 189 -19.57 -7.80 0.44
C SER A 189 -18.19 -7.11 0.42
N ALA A 190 -18.11 -5.95 -0.21
CA ALA A 190 -16.84 -5.20 -0.28
C ALA A 190 -16.38 -4.72 1.10
N GLU A 191 -17.34 -4.42 1.97
CA GLU A 191 -17.09 -3.93 3.32
C GLU A 191 -17.67 -4.90 4.37
N THR A 192 -17.11 -4.84 5.57
CA THR A 192 -17.60 -5.58 6.73
C THR A 192 -18.80 -4.89 7.38
N GLY A 193 -19.44 -5.53 8.35
CA GLY A 193 -20.49 -4.95 9.16
C GLY A 193 -21.90 -5.41 8.78
N SER A 194 -22.80 -5.40 9.74
CA SER A 194 -24.16 -5.89 9.59
C SER A 194 -24.97 -5.20 8.51
N ASP A 195 -24.71 -3.92 8.24
CA ASP A 195 -25.38 -3.15 7.19
C ASP A 195 -24.98 -3.62 5.78
N ASN A 196 -23.86 -4.34 5.64
CA ASN A 196 -23.39 -4.92 4.41
C ASN A 196 -23.79 -6.40 4.22
N ALA A 197 -24.75 -6.87 4.99
CA ALA A 197 -25.38 -8.17 4.75
C ALA A 197 -26.08 -8.18 3.39
N MET A 198 -25.82 -9.23 2.60
CA MET A 198 -26.43 -9.41 1.30
C MET A 198 -27.71 -10.23 1.41
N SER A 199 -28.69 -9.91 0.60
CA SER A 199 -29.85 -10.76 0.38
C SER A 199 -30.10 -10.90 -1.13
N PHE A 200 -30.59 -12.09 -1.51
CA PHE A 200 -30.93 -12.39 -2.89
C PHE A 200 -32.43 -12.23 -3.12
N TYR A 201 -32.82 -11.88 -4.32
CA TYR A 201 -34.22 -11.86 -4.70
C TYR A 201 -34.45 -12.32 -6.15
N ALA A 202 -35.61 -12.91 -6.39
CA ALA A 202 -36.07 -13.26 -7.70
C ALA A 202 -36.95 -12.14 -8.28
N ILE A 203 -36.85 -11.89 -9.57
CA ILE A 203 -37.68 -10.91 -10.29
C ILE A 203 -38.86 -11.65 -10.92
N THR A 204 -40.04 -11.47 -10.32
CA THR A 204 -41.25 -12.18 -10.74
C THR A 204 -42.01 -11.43 -11.85
N LYS A 205 -41.84 -10.09 -11.97
CA LYS A 205 -42.41 -9.25 -13.01
C LYS A 205 -41.55 -8.02 -13.25
N GLY A 206 -41.10 -7.83 -14.49
CA GLY A 206 -40.37 -6.64 -14.91
C GLY A 206 -41.22 -5.37 -14.90
N SER A 207 -40.60 -4.21 -14.69
CA SER A 207 -41.19 -2.89 -14.80
C SER A 207 -41.49 -2.55 -16.29
N GLY A 208 -42.65 -1.98 -16.57
CA GLY A 208 -42.98 -1.46 -17.91
C GLY A 208 -43.44 -2.47 -18.96
N GLY A 209 -43.80 -3.71 -18.57
CA GLY A 209 -44.38 -4.70 -19.47
C GLY A 209 -43.39 -5.45 -20.37
N ASN A 210 -42.13 -5.11 -20.36
CA ASN A 210 -41.04 -5.85 -21.00
C ASN A 210 -40.47 -6.89 -20.03
N ALA A 211 -41.23 -7.94 -19.77
CA ALA A 211 -40.77 -9.09 -19.01
C ALA A 211 -39.83 -9.97 -19.84
N SER A 212 -38.77 -9.38 -20.34
CA SER A 212 -37.79 -10.14 -21.14
C SER A 212 -37.04 -11.19 -20.28
N HIS A 213 -36.91 -10.94 -18.98
CA HIS A 213 -36.15 -11.81 -18.10
C HIS A 213 -36.84 -11.88 -16.76
N THR A 214 -37.59 -12.94 -16.52
CA THR A 214 -38.09 -13.26 -15.17
C THR A 214 -37.25 -14.38 -14.56
N SER A 215 -36.94 -14.25 -13.32
CA SER A 215 -36.32 -15.35 -12.55
C SER A 215 -37.29 -15.92 -11.55
N ASN A 216 -37.09 -17.15 -11.21
CA ASN A 216 -37.70 -17.80 -10.07
C ASN A 216 -36.60 -18.29 -9.11
N ASP A 217 -37.00 -18.82 -7.98
CA ASP A 217 -36.07 -19.43 -7.01
C ASP A 217 -35.17 -20.51 -7.64
N SER A 218 -35.61 -21.15 -8.74
CA SER A 218 -34.80 -22.15 -9.45
C SER A 218 -33.67 -21.57 -10.28
N THR A 219 -33.72 -20.29 -10.65
CA THR A 219 -32.63 -19.63 -11.40
C THR A 219 -31.29 -19.70 -10.68
N LEU A 220 -31.31 -19.39 -9.39
CA LEU A 220 -30.09 -19.42 -8.56
C LEU A 220 -29.65 -20.85 -8.19
N ASN A 221 -30.52 -21.87 -8.42
CA ASN A 221 -30.12 -23.27 -8.26
C ASN A 221 -29.04 -23.68 -9.30
N ALA A 222 -28.94 -22.97 -10.44
CA ALA A 222 -27.83 -23.16 -11.38
C ALA A 222 -26.46 -22.87 -10.71
N LEU A 223 -26.43 -21.98 -9.73
CA LEU A 223 -25.27 -21.69 -8.91
C LEU A 223 -25.14 -22.60 -7.67
N GLY A 224 -26.09 -23.50 -7.48
CA GLY A 224 -26.17 -24.37 -6.30
C GLY A 224 -26.80 -23.70 -5.07
N PHE A 225 -27.38 -22.52 -5.23
CA PHE A 225 -28.10 -21.85 -4.13
C PHE A 225 -29.56 -22.28 -4.11
N TYR A 226 -29.99 -22.82 -3.00
CA TYR A 226 -31.37 -23.25 -2.75
C TYR A 226 -32.00 -22.28 -1.75
N PHE A 227 -33.19 -21.81 -2.04
CA PHE A 227 -33.87 -20.80 -1.24
C PHE A 227 -35.24 -21.26 -0.75
N ASP A 228 -35.62 -20.77 0.43
CA ASP A 228 -37.00 -20.76 0.88
C ASP A 228 -37.68 -19.47 0.37
N LYS A 229 -38.92 -19.63 -0.03
CA LYS A 229 -39.80 -18.48 -0.29
C LYS A 229 -40.18 -17.90 1.05
N THR A 230 -39.47 -16.89 1.50
CA THR A 230 -39.77 -16.27 2.79
C THR A 230 -41.09 -15.52 2.69
N SER A 231 -42.06 -15.92 3.48
CA SER A 231 -43.14 -15.04 3.88
C SER A 231 -42.53 -13.95 4.77
N VAL A 232 -42.58 -12.70 4.36
CA VAL A 232 -42.18 -11.56 5.20
C VAL A 232 -42.99 -11.66 6.50
N PRO A 233 -42.36 -11.62 7.71
CA PRO A 233 -43.11 -11.64 8.96
C PRO A 233 -44.01 -10.42 9.03
N GLY A 234 -45.33 -10.62 9.03
CA GLY A 234 -46.31 -9.56 9.28
C GLY A 234 -47.61 -9.58 8.50
N ASN A 235 -47.69 -10.24 7.34
CA ASN A 235 -48.96 -10.36 6.61
C ASN A 235 -49.02 -11.69 5.86
N GLY A 236 -49.97 -12.54 6.15
CA GLY A 236 -50.16 -13.90 5.65
C GLY A 236 -50.45 -14.01 4.14
N GLY A 237 -49.53 -13.61 3.29
CA GLY A 237 -49.57 -13.77 1.86
C GLY A 237 -48.18 -13.48 1.27
N ALA A 238 -47.83 -14.10 0.13
CA ALA A 238 -46.62 -13.78 -0.61
C ALA A 238 -46.65 -12.30 -1.00
N GLN A 239 -46.01 -11.46 -0.21
CA GLN A 239 -45.93 -10.03 -0.47
C GLN A 239 -44.96 -9.83 -1.62
N THR A 240 -45.49 -9.45 -2.77
CA THR A 240 -44.68 -8.94 -3.90
C THR A 240 -44.19 -7.55 -3.49
N ASP A 241 -42.93 -7.47 -3.19
CA ASP A 241 -42.21 -6.21 -2.96
C ASP A 241 -41.77 -5.63 -4.31
N LYS A 242 -41.31 -4.39 -4.33
CA LYS A 242 -40.71 -3.77 -5.51
C LYS A 242 -39.29 -3.36 -5.21
N ASP A 243 -38.38 -3.61 -6.15
CA ASP A 243 -37.04 -3.08 -6.08
C ASP A 243 -37.02 -1.57 -6.44
N SER A 244 -35.85 -0.95 -6.30
CA SER A 244 -35.63 0.46 -6.64
C SER A 244 -35.89 0.79 -8.12
N HIS A 245 -35.98 -0.22 -9.00
CA HIS A 245 -36.26 -0.11 -10.43
C HIS A 245 -37.74 -0.34 -10.75
N GLY A 246 -38.57 -0.60 -9.73
CA GLY A 246 -40.01 -0.84 -9.90
C GLY A 246 -40.36 -2.25 -10.34
N ASN A 247 -39.40 -3.19 -10.39
CA ASN A 247 -39.68 -4.59 -10.69
C ASN A 247 -40.40 -5.22 -9.49
N THR A 248 -41.32 -6.14 -9.79
CA THR A 248 -41.94 -6.96 -8.74
C THR A 248 -40.98 -8.07 -8.37
N ILE A 249 -40.61 -8.13 -7.10
CA ILE A 249 -39.58 -9.04 -6.58
C ILE A 249 -40.10 -9.96 -5.49
N GLN A 250 -39.43 -11.07 -5.31
CA GLN A 250 -39.60 -11.98 -4.18
C GLN A 250 -38.23 -12.13 -3.49
N ARG A 251 -38.14 -11.71 -2.23
CA ARG A 251 -36.92 -11.91 -1.42
C ARG A 251 -36.77 -13.39 -1.09
N LEU A 252 -35.53 -13.85 -1.09
CA LEU A 252 -35.16 -15.25 -0.96
C LEU A 252 -34.30 -15.43 0.30
N THR A 253 -34.58 -16.49 1.07
CA THR A 253 -33.73 -16.89 2.19
C THR A 253 -32.97 -18.15 1.82
N LEU A 254 -31.64 -18.11 1.89
CA LEU A 254 -30.79 -19.25 1.55
C LEU A 254 -31.04 -20.40 2.54
N LYS A 255 -31.32 -21.59 2.02
CA LYS A 255 -31.42 -22.82 2.80
C LYS A 255 -30.06 -23.26 3.28
N LYS A 256 -30.02 -23.81 4.49
CA LYS A 256 -28.80 -24.43 5.00
C LYS A 256 -28.46 -25.70 4.20
N PRO A 257 -27.17 -26.05 4.06
CA PRO A 257 -26.74 -27.23 3.34
C PRO A 257 -27.33 -28.55 3.85
N ASP A 258 -27.70 -28.62 5.11
CA ASP A 258 -28.29 -29.80 5.75
C ASP A 258 -29.82 -29.89 5.61
N ASP A 259 -30.48 -28.92 4.96
CA ASP A 259 -31.91 -28.89 4.78
C ASP A 259 -32.40 -30.16 4.05
N SER A 260 -33.42 -30.81 4.60
CA SER A 260 -33.93 -32.08 4.11
C SER A 260 -34.64 -32.00 2.77
N SER A 261 -35.04 -30.81 2.34
CA SER A 261 -35.69 -30.57 1.05
C SER A 261 -34.68 -30.51 -0.13
N ILE A 262 -33.41 -30.37 0.16
CA ILE A 262 -32.34 -30.40 -0.85
C ILE A 262 -32.02 -31.88 -1.15
N LYS A 263 -32.36 -32.31 -2.38
CA LYS A 263 -32.22 -33.72 -2.78
C LYS A 263 -30.78 -34.13 -3.02
N ASP A 264 -29.99 -33.25 -3.67
CA ASP A 264 -28.57 -33.47 -3.92
C ASP A 264 -27.75 -32.49 -3.09
N LYS A 265 -27.02 -33.00 -2.11
CA LYS A 265 -26.19 -32.24 -1.17
C LYS A 265 -24.69 -32.36 -1.49
N THR A 266 -24.32 -33.03 -2.58
CA THR A 266 -22.93 -33.33 -2.88
C THR A 266 -22.18 -32.13 -3.47
N ASN A 267 -22.92 -31.24 -4.18
CA ASN A 267 -22.34 -30.06 -4.81
C ASN A 267 -23.30 -28.87 -4.69
N ILE A 268 -23.31 -28.22 -3.55
CA ILE A 268 -24.19 -27.08 -3.27
C ILE A 268 -23.39 -25.82 -2.92
N GLY A 269 -24.02 -24.69 -3.21
CA GLY A 269 -23.55 -23.38 -2.73
C GLY A 269 -23.96 -23.14 -1.27
N SER A 270 -23.22 -22.32 -0.58
CA SER A 270 -23.45 -22.01 0.83
C SER A 270 -22.97 -20.61 1.20
N GLN A 271 -23.54 -20.07 2.25
CA GLN A 271 -22.97 -18.91 2.93
C GLN A 271 -21.71 -19.36 3.69
N LEU A 272 -20.61 -18.67 3.47
CA LEU A 272 -19.33 -18.93 4.12
C LEU A 272 -19.21 -18.16 5.43
N ASP A 273 -19.58 -16.89 5.40
CA ASP A 273 -19.56 -16.01 6.55
C ASP A 273 -20.76 -15.06 6.51
N VAL A 274 -21.16 -14.59 7.68
CA VAL A 274 -22.27 -13.66 7.86
C VAL A 274 -21.71 -12.30 8.23
N ALA A 275 -22.22 -11.25 7.61
CA ALA A 275 -21.86 -9.88 7.96
C ALA A 275 -22.16 -9.60 9.44
N LYS A 276 -21.16 -9.14 10.16
CA LYS A 276 -21.26 -8.77 11.57
C LYS A 276 -20.49 -7.50 11.83
N ASP A 277 -20.95 -6.73 12.79
CA ASP A 277 -20.22 -5.59 13.33
C ASP A 277 -19.14 -6.02 14.29
N ALA A 278 -18.06 -5.25 14.36
CA ALA A 278 -17.12 -5.34 15.46
C ALA A 278 -17.79 -4.89 16.76
N LYS A 279 -17.51 -5.61 17.83
CA LYS A 279 -17.95 -5.27 19.20
C LYS A 279 -16.74 -5.33 20.11
N PHE A 280 -16.50 -4.26 20.82
CA PHE A 280 -15.40 -4.18 21.77
C PHE A 280 -15.75 -3.24 22.93
N LYS A 281 -15.02 -3.34 24.02
CA LYS A 281 -15.13 -2.42 25.15
C LYS A 281 -13.96 -1.45 25.15
N TYR A 282 -14.26 -0.18 25.34
CA TYR A 282 -13.32 0.88 25.63
C TYR A 282 -13.48 1.32 27.09
N ASN A 283 -12.52 1.05 27.92
CA ASN A 283 -12.59 1.33 29.36
C ASN A 283 -13.90 0.82 30.02
N GLY A 284 -14.39 -0.36 29.57
CA GLY A 284 -15.63 -0.95 30.05
C GLY A 284 -16.90 -0.49 29.32
N ILE A 285 -16.82 0.50 28.43
CA ILE A 285 -17.95 0.99 27.62
C ILE A 285 -18.07 0.15 26.36
N ASP A 286 -19.26 -0.36 26.06
CA ASP A 286 -19.52 -1.15 24.85
C ASP A 286 -19.56 -0.25 23.62
N ILE A 287 -18.77 -0.60 22.61
CA ILE A 287 -18.66 0.08 21.33
C ILE A 287 -18.97 -0.90 20.22
N THR A 288 -19.72 -0.46 19.21
CA THR A 288 -20.01 -1.22 18.00
C THR A 288 -19.60 -0.42 16.78
N ARG A 289 -18.91 -1.07 15.82
CA ARG A 289 -18.50 -0.47 14.55
C ARG A 289 -18.62 -1.48 13.41
N SER A 290 -18.93 -1.01 12.23
CA SER A 290 -19.04 -1.86 11.03
C SER A 290 -17.68 -2.32 10.48
N SER A 291 -16.59 -1.74 10.95
CA SER A 291 -15.22 -2.03 10.50
C SER A 291 -14.33 -2.47 11.67
N ASN A 292 -13.29 -3.25 11.36
CA ASN A 292 -12.23 -3.58 12.31
C ASN A 292 -11.18 -2.46 12.43
N THR A 293 -11.21 -1.47 11.53
CA THR A 293 -10.42 -0.24 11.65
C THR A 293 -11.34 0.87 12.16
N VAL A 294 -11.02 1.44 13.31
CA VAL A 294 -11.83 2.44 14.03
C VAL A 294 -10.98 3.69 14.22
N ASP A 295 -11.31 4.75 13.53
CA ASP A 295 -10.59 6.03 13.53
C ASP A 295 -11.46 7.22 14.00
N ASP A 296 -12.71 6.93 14.33
CA ASP A 296 -13.73 7.89 14.74
C ASP A 296 -14.01 7.91 16.25
N LEU A 297 -13.40 7.02 17.03
CA LEU A 297 -13.64 6.89 18.46
C LEU A 297 -12.92 7.98 19.26
N ILE A 298 -11.67 8.26 18.91
CA ILE A 298 -10.81 9.27 19.54
C ILE A 298 -10.13 10.06 18.43
N LEU A 299 -10.27 11.36 18.45
CA LEU A 299 -9.68 12.22 17.44
C LEU A 299 -8.16 12.02 17.34
N GLY A 300 -7.70 11.63 16.16
CA GLY A 300 -6.29 11.39 15.88
C GLY A 300 -5.73 10.05 16.36
N VAL A 301 -6.58 9.14 16.85
CA VAL A 301 -6.21 7.77 17.21
C VAL A 301 -6.91 6.79 16.28
N SER A 302 -6.16 5.88 15.67
CA SER A 302 -6.71 4.79 14.89
C SER A 302 -6.46 3.47 15.60
N LEU A 303 -7.52 2.68 15.76
CA LEU A 303 -7.51 1.36 16.37
C LEU A 303 -7.72 0.32 15.26
N THR A 304 -6.93 -0.74 15.25
CA THR A 304 -7.15 -1.91 14.38
C THR A 304 -7.38 -3.14 15.25
N LEU A 305 -8.57 -3.71 15.13
CA LEU A 305 -8.97 -4.91 15.84
C LEU A 305 -8.47 -6.14 15.08
N ASN A 306 -7.57 -6.92 15.68
CA ASN A 306 -6.87 -8.03 15.02
C ASN A 306 -7.45 -9.40 15.36
N LYS A 307 -7.91 -9.57 16.60
CA LYS A 307 -8.48 -10.84 17.10
C LYS A 307 -9.40 -10.60 18.28
N VAL A 308 -10.25 -11.57 18.55
CA VAL A 308 -11.13 -11.59 19.71
C VAL A 308 -10.35 -11.96 20.96
N ASP A 309 -10.59 -11.26 22.06
CA ASP A 309 -10.02 -11.55 23.37
C ASP A 309 -10.73 -12.73 24.03
N LYS A 310 -10.01 -13.48 24.85
CA LYS A 310 -10.65 -14.43 25.76
C LYS A 310 -11.31 -13.70 26.93
N GLU A 311 -12.23 -14.37 27.58
CA GLU A 311 -12.92 -13.80 28.73
C GLU A 311 -11.92 -13.35 29.79
N GLY A 312 -12.00 -12.07 30.19
CA GLY A 312 -11.11 -11.44 31.15
C GLY A 312 -9.78 -10.92 30.59
N GLU A 313 -9.48 -11.16 29.31
CA GLU A 313 -8.31 -10.57 28.65
C GLU A 313 -8.63 -9.19 28.07
N SER A 314 -7.61 -8.34 27.99
CA SER A 314 -7.67 -7.02 27.37
C SER A 314 -6.31 -6.58 26.85
N THR A 315 -6.34 -5.64 25.92
CA THR A 315 -5.16 -4.89 25.48
C THR A 315 -5.15 -3.54 26.19
N ASN A 316 -4.08 -3.26 26.93
CA ASN A 316 -3.87 -1.94 27.53
C ASN A 316 -2.99 -1.12 26.60
N VAL A 317 -3.46 0.06 26.26
CA VAL A 317 -2.77 1.00 25.38
C VAL A 317 -2.34 2.22 26.18
N ASN A 318 -1.09 2.58 26.04
CA ASN A 318 -0.52 3.79 26.62
C ASN A 318 -0.03 4.69 25.48
N ILE A 319 -0.64 5.87 25.35
CA ILE A 319 -0.22 6.91 24.41
C ILE A 319 0.63 7.91 25.19
N THR A 320 1.91 8.03 24.82
CA THR A 320 2.89 8.92 25.44
C THR A 320 3.62 9.75 24.40
N GLN A 321 4.34 10.76 24.85
CA GLN A 321 5.25 11.49 23.97
C GLN A 321 6.35 10.55 23.44
N SER A 322 6.66 10.64 22.14
CA SER A 322 7.74 9.88 21.52
C SER A 322 9.10 10.47 21.89
N THR A 323 9.69 9.98 22.97
CA THR A 323 11.04 10.40 23.40
C THR A 323 12.12 9.75 22.56
N GLU A 324 11.91 8.51 22.10
CA GLU A 324 12.89 7.77 21.29
C GLU A 324 13.05 8.43 19.91
N GLY A 325 11.97 8.82 19.25
CA GLY A 325 12.03 9.52 17.97
C GLY A 325 12.75 10.88 18.07
N ILE A 326 12.58 11.61 19.18
CA ILE A 326 13.32 12.86 19.44
C ILE A 326 14.82 12.58 19.62
N LEU A 327 15.15 11.52 20.37
CA LEU A 327 16.54 11.12 20.58
C LEU A 327 17.23 10.70 19.27
N GLU A 328 16.52 10.00 18.38
CA GLU A 328 17.03 9.65 17.06
C GLU A 328 17.29 10.90 16.20
N ASP A 329 16.38 11.87 16.19
CA ASP A 329 16.57 13.14 15.47
C ASP A 329 17.79 13.93 16.03
N ILE A 330 18.01 13.93 17.36
CA ILE A 330 19.20 14.53 17.98
C ILE A 330 20.47 13.80 17.55
N LYS A 331 20.47 12.48 17.56
CA LYS A 331 21.61 11.67 17.09
C LYS A 331 21.93 11.96 15.62
N ALA A 332 20.91 11.98 14.74
CA ALA A 332 21.08 12.29 13.33
C ALA A 332 21.67 13.69 13.11
N MET A 333 21.24 14.68 13.90
CA MET A 333 21.83 16.03 13.87
C MET A 333 23.32 15.99 14.26
N VAL A 334 23.67 15.33 15.35
CA VAL A 334 25.07 15.22 15.83
C VAL A 334 25.95 14.49 14.82
N GLU A 335 25.47 13.39 14.25
CA GLU A 335 26.19 12.62 13.23
C GLU A 335 26.42 13.43 11.95
N SER A 336 25.40 14.14 11.48
CA SER A 336 25.55 15.00 10.29
C SER A 336 26.47 16.19 10.55
N TYR A 337 26.44 16.79 11.74
CA TYR A 337 27.40 17.81 12.16
C TYR A 337 28.83 17.26 12.14
N ASN A 338 29.09 16.16 12.81
CA ASN A 338 30.42 15.54 12.87
C ASN A 338 30.92 15.18 11.45
N SER A 339 30.06 14.64 10.60
CA SER A 339 30.39 14.30 9.22
C SER A 339 30.78 15.53 8.40
N LEU A 340 30.04 16.62 8.56
CA LEU A 340 30.34 17.90 7.90
C LEU A 340 31.68 18.48 8.38
N ILE A 341 31.89 18.56 9.69
CA ILE A 341 33.13 19.09 10.29
C ILE A 341 34.34 18.25 9.88
N ASN A 342 34.24 16.93 9.95
CA ASN A 342 35.32 16.04 9.54
C ASN A 342 35.66 16.20 8.06
N ASN A 343 34.65 16.31 7.18
CA ASN A 343 34.88 16.52 5.74
C ASN A 343 35.55 17.88 5.47
N ILE A 344 35.12 18.95 6.12
CA ILE A 344 35.76 20.27 6.01
C ILE A 344 37.20 20.22 6.52
N ASN A 345 37.45 19.59 7.67
CA ASN A 345 38.79 19.45 8.22
C ASN A 345 39.72 18.69 7.26
N GLU A 346 39.25 17.54 6.71
CA GLU A 346 40.02 16.79 5.72
C GLU A 346 40.31 17.62 4.46
N ALA A 347 39.31 18.36 3.98
CA ALA A 347 39.49 19.21 2.79
C ALA A 347 40.38 20.43 3.00
N THR A 348 40.58 20.87 4.25
CA THR A 348 41.34 22.10 4.56
C THR A 348 42.68 21.85 5.25
N LYS A 349 42.94 20.61 5.71
CA LYS A 349 44.16 20.26 6.47
C LYS A 349 45.43 20.37 5.60
N TYR A 350 46.56 20.53 6.28
CA TYR A 350 47.87 20.29 5.75
C TYR A 350 48.57 19.24 6.57
N ASP A 351 49.03 18.20 5.93
CA ASP A 351 49.81 17.13 6.55
C ASP A 351 51.29 17.44 6.40
N SER A 352 51.94 17.82 7.51
CA SER A 352 53.37 18.17 7.52
C SER A 352 54.32 16.99 7.36
N GLU A 353 53.85 15.76 7.63
CA GLU A 353 54.68 14.55 7.51
C GLU A 353 54.74 14.08 6.05
N THR A 354 53.64 14.14 5.35
CA THR A 354 53.52 13.69 3.98
C THR A 354 53.65 14.84 2.95
N GLY A 355 53.54 16.09 3.40
CA GLY A 355 53.51 17.28 2.56
C GLY A 355 52.25 17.44 1.71
N LEU A 356 51.23 16.65 2.03
CA LEU A 356 49.96 16.67 1.30
C LEU A 356 49.01 17.73 1.87
N ALA A 357 48.43 18.49 0.96
CA ALA A 357 47.44 19.53 1.26
C ALA A 357 46.03 19.08 0.86
N GLY A 358 45.04 19.35 1.69
CA GLY A 358 43.64 19.20 1.35
C GLY A 358 43.25 20.14 0.20
N THR A 359 42.21 19.78 -0.53
CA THR A 359 41.73 20.47 -1.73
C THR A 359 41.45 21.95 -1.52
N PHE A 360 41.04 22.33 -0.32
CA PHE A 360 40.71 23.70 0.11
C PHE A 360 41.66 24.24 1.18
N GLN A 361 42.89 23.74 1.24
CA GLN A 361 43.87 24.29 2.16
C GLN A 361 44.07 25.80 1.92
N GLY A 362 43.97 26.61 2.98
CA GLY A 362 44.10 28.05 2.93
C GLY A 362 42.90 28.82 2.36
N VAL A 363 41.82 28.15 2.00
CA VAL A 363 40.58 28.79 1.52
C VAL A 363 39.73 29.19 2.74
N ARG A 364 39.72 30.51 3.04
CA ARG A 364 39.02 31.04 4.22
C ARG A 364 37.52 30.82 4.23
N GLU A 365 36.90 30.88 3.08
CA GLU A 365 35.44 30.68 2.90
C GLU A 365 35.01 29.30 3.39
N ILE A 366 35.81 28.28 3.19
CA ILE A 366 35.50 26.91 3.63
C ILE A 366 35.78 26.77 5.14
N THR A 367 36.90 27.28 5.64
CA THR A 367 37.21 27.20 7.08
C THR A 367 36.30 28.05 7.93
N SER A 368 35.72 29.14 7.38
CA SER A 368 34.76 29.98 8.11
C SER A 368 33.45 29.26 8.41
N ILE A 369 33.06 28.28 7.59
CA ILE A 369 31.85 27.45 7.86
C ILE A 369 31.97 26.78 9.21
N THR A 370 33.09 26.11 9.50
CA THR A 370 33.34 25.46 10.78
C THR A 370 33.34 26.47 11.94
N THR A 371 33.97 27.63 11.72
CA THR A 371 34.03 28.68 12.74
C THR A 371 32.66 29.23 13.09
N GLU A 372 31.84 29.51 12.09
CA GLU A 372 30.48 30.02 12.29
C GLU A 372 29.55 28.97 12.91
N LEU A 373 29.63 27.71 12.47
CA LEU A 373 28.89 26.61 13.09
C LEU A 373 29.24 26.42 14.57
N ASN A 374 30.53 26.41 14.88
CA ASN A 374 31.00 26.32 16.27
C ASN A 374 30.53 27.50 17.13
N LYS A 375 30.55 28.71 16.56
CA LYS A 375 30.06 29.92 17.24
C LYS A 375 28.56 29.84 17.54
N ILE A 376 27.76 29.34 16.59
CA ILE A 376 26.33 29.17 16.76
C ILE A 376 26.05 28.13 17.85
N ILE A 377 26.67 26.96 17.76
CA ILE A 377 26.44 25.85 18.72
C ILE A 377 26.92 26.22 20.13
N ASN A 378 28.10 26.85 20.28
CA ASN A 378 28.64 27.26 21.58
C ASN A 378 28.06 28.56 22.12
N GLY A 379 27.43 29.39 21.28
CA GLY A 379 26.82 30.65 21.67
C GLY A 379 25.41 30.53 22.24
N VAL A 380 24.85 29.32 22.25
CA VAL A 380 23.53 29.00 22.81
C VAL A 380 23.64 28.57 24.30
N SER A 381 24.81 28.65 24.90
CA SER A 381 25.04 28.32 26.32
C SER A 381 24.79 29.51 27.26
#